data_9e001265b4a272fc25304cdfa200375b
#
_entry.id   9e001265b4a272fc25304cdfa200375b
#
_cell.length_a   1.000
_cell.length_b   1.000
_cell.length_c   1.000
_cell.angle_alpha   90.00
_cell.angle_beta   90.00
_cell.angle_gamma   90.00
#
_symmetry.space_group_name_H-M   'P 1'
#
loop_
_entity.id
_entity.type
_entity.pdbx_description
1 polymer ?
#
loop_
_entity_poly.entity_id
_entity_poly.type
_entity_poly.pdbx_seq_one_letter_code
_entity_poly.pdbx_strand_id
1 'polypeptide(L)'
;AYINSYTKKDIRMVQIALSRFKDFLKEKYPMNECSIKPELITKEMMEQFVAYLQSRSVGEGAKSIYQRFKKVIRYAIEHDVMLKDPCKDVTCKVDSQMLRKDVLSPEEIQKLMACHYDNENHTIRRAFIFCLYCGLRFCDVKDLTYKNVDYANRLLKFEQSKTKGTFSQ
;
A
#
# COMPACT_ATOMS: atom_id res chain seq x y z
N ALA A 1 1.50 -21.98 7.62
CA ALA A 1 2.39 -22.37 6.52
C ALA A 1 2.78 -21.16 5.66
N TYR A 2 1.87 -20.55 4.86
CA TYR A 2 2.19 -19.48 3.89
C TYR A 2 2.98 -18.30 4.47
N ILE A 3 2.55 -17.74 5.60
CA ILE A 3 3.24 -16.60 6.22
C ILE A 3 4.66 -16.95 6.61
N ASN A 4 4.91 -18.17 7.07
CA ASN A 4 6.25 -18.62 7.52
C ASN A 4 7.21 -18.86 6.34
N SER A 5 6.68 -19.16 5.15
CA SER A 5 7.47 -19.33 3.92
C SER A 5 7.61 -18.04 3.11
N TYR A 6 6.91 -16.96 3.50
CA TYR A 6 6.85 -15.73 2.72
C TYR A 6 8.02 -14.80 3.02
N THR A 7 8.89 -14.57 2.06
CA THR A 7 10.15 -13.80 2.22
C THR A 7 10.09 -12.37 1.66
N LYS A 8 8.97 -11.99 1.01
CA LYS A 8 8.86 -10.66 0.38
C LYS A 8 8.53 -9.56 1.39
N LYS A 9 8.92 -8.32 1.09
CA LYS A 9 8.73 -7.13 1.94
C LYS A 9 7.26 -6.80 2.27
N ASP A 10 6.29 -7.32 1.51
CA ASP A 10 4.86 -7.05 1.72
C ASP A 10 4.14 -8.05 2.66
N ILE A 11 4.89 -8.85 3.43
CA ILE A 11 4.35 -9.83 4.40
C ILE A 11 3.31 -9.21 5.34
N ARG A 12 3.58 -8.00 5.83
CA ARG A 12 2.63 -7.28 6.69
C ARG A 12 1.28 -7.05 6.01
N MET A 13 1.29 -6.75 4.71
CA MET A 13 0.05 -6.55 3.94
C MET A 13 -0.72 -7.85 3.73
N VAL A 14 -0.02 -8.98 3.63
CA VAL A 14 -0.64 -10.32 3.58
C VAL A 14 -1.28 -10.65 4.93
N GLN A 15 -0.61 -10.35 6.04
CA GLN A 15 -1.17 -10.53 7.39
C GLN A 15 -2.43 -9.68 7.59
N ILE A 16 -2.40 -8.42 7.15
CA ILE A 16 -3.59 -7.54 7.18
C ILE A 16 -4.73 -8.15 6.35
N ALA A 17 -4.44 -8.67 5.16
CA ALA A 17 -5.47 -9.29 4.32
C ALA A 17 -6.12 -10.50 4.99
N LEU A 18 -5.34 -11.35 5.66
CA LEU A 18 -5.86 -12.48 6.43
C LEU A 18 -6.66 -12.03 7.66
N SER A 19 -6.20 -10.99 8.38
CA SER A 19 -6.95 -10.42 9.49
C SER A 19 -8.30 -9.88 9.03
N ARG A 20 -8.34 -9.14 7.92
CA ARG A 20 -9.61 -8.64 7.34
C ARG A 20 -10.55 -9.75 6.90
N PHE A 21 -10.01 -10.86 6.40
CA PHE A 21 -10.84 -12.01 6.08
C PHE A 21 -11.42 -12.69 7.33
N LYS A 22 -10.65 -12.78 8.42
CA LYS A 22 -11.15 -13.26 9.72
C LYS A 22 -12.24 -12.34 10.27
N ASP A 23 -12.05 -11.03 10.22
CA ASP A 23 -13.04 -10.04 10.65
C ASP A 23 -14.34 -10.18 9.84
N PHE A 24 -14.23 -10.41 8.53
CA PHE A 24 -15.36 -10.68 7.64
C PHE A 24 -16.10 -11.98 8.03
N LEU A 25 -15.35 -13.06 8.29
CA LEU A 25 -15.95 -14.33 8.72
C LEU A 25 -16.69 -14.18 10.05
N LYS A 26 -16.09 -13.49 11.01
CA LYS A 26 -16.70 -13.21 12.30
C LYS A 26 -18.04 -12.46 12.16
N GLU A 27 -18.12 -11.52 11.25
CA GLU A 27 -19.32 -10.69 11.05
C GLU A 27 -20.42 -11.42 10.25
N LYS A 28 -20.03 -12.09 9.16
CA LYS A 28 -20.98 -12.69 8.20
C LYS A 28 -21.18 -14.19 8.38
N TYR A 29 -20.22 -14.89 8.97
CA TYR A 29 -20.20 -16.34 9.13
C TYR A 29 -19.72 -16.75 10.53
N PRO A 30 -20.41 -16.35 11.61
CA PRO A 30 -19.94 -16.53 12.99
C PRO A 30 -19.65 -17.99 13.35
N MET A 31 -20.33 -18.96 12.71
CA MET A 31 -20.07 -20.39 12.89
C MET A 31 -18.68 -20.82 12.37
N ASN A 32 -18.04 -20.02 11.53
CA ASN A 32 -16.73 -20.29 10.93
C ASN A 32 -15.63 -19.32 11.42
N GLU A 33 -15.87 -18.62 12.53
CA GLU A 33 -14.95 -17.58 13.04
C GLU A 33 -13.54 -18.12 13.32
N CYS A 34 -13.44 -19.30 13.92
CA CYS A 34 -12.16 -19.88 14.34
C CYS A 34 -11.45 -20.66 13.23
N SER A 35 -12.20 -21.34 12.38
CA SER A 35 -11.65 -22.08 11.24
C SER A 35 -12.70 -22.33 10.18
N ILE A 36 -12.34 -22.08 8.94
CA ILE A 36 -13.14 -22.41 7.76
C ILE A 36 -12.43 -23.48 6.95
N LYS A 37 -13.16 -24.53 6.58
CA LYS A 37 -12.62 -25.55 5.66
C LYS A 37 -12.44 -24.93 4.28
N PRO A 38 -11.34 -25.22 3.57
CA PRO A 38 -11.06 -24.65 2.25
C PRO A 38 -12.20 -24.84 1.24
N GLU A 39 -12.89 -25.98 1.31
CA GLU A 39 -14.01 -26.33 0.41
C GLU A 39 -15.24 -25.40 0.58
N LEU A 40 -15.37 -24.77 1.75
CA LEU A 40 -16.46 -23.84 2.05
C LEU A 40 -16.20 -22.42 1.53
N ILE A 41 -15.00 -22.14 1.08
CA ILE A 41 -14.66 -20.83 0.49
C ILE A 41 -15.13 -20.83 -0.96
N THR A 42 -16.31 -20.24 -1.20
CA THR A 42 -16.95 -20.19 -2.51
C THR A 42 -16.70 -18.86 -3.23
N LYS A 43 -17.05 -18.81 -4.51
CA LYS A 43 -17.01 -17.57 -5.30
C LYS A 43 -17.91 -16.50 -4.70
N GLU A 44 -19.12 -16.86 -4.30
CA GLU A 44 -20.11 -15.97 -3.68
C GLU A 44 -19.57 -15.35 -2.38
N MET A 45 -18.87 -16.17 -1.58
CA MET A 45 -18.19 -15.68 -0.39
C MET A 45 -17.10 -14.65 -0.75
N MET A 46 -16.36 -14.85 -1.83
CA MET A 46 -15.35 -13.88 -2.29
C MET A 46 -15.97 -12.58 -2.81
N GLU A 47 -17.09 -12.65 -3.48
CA GLU A 47 -17.85 -11.46 -3.89
C GLU A 47 -18.34 -10.65 -2.68
N GLN A 48 -18.87 -11.33 -1.65
CA GLN A 48 -19.26 -10.70 -0.39
C GLN A 48 -18.05 -10.12 0.36
N PHE A 49 -16.91 -10.81 0.35
CA PHE A 49 -15.68 -10.29 0.95
C PHE A 49 -15.17 -9.04 0.24
N VAL A 50 -15.25 -8.99 -1.09
CA VAL A 50 -14.93 -7.78 -1.85
C VAL A 50 -15.86 -6.63 -1.47
N ALA A 51 -17.16 -6.85 -1.40
CA ALA A 51 -18.13 -5.84 -0.97
C ALA A 51 -17.84 -5.36 0.46
N TYR A 52 -17.51 -6.27 1.37
CA TYR A 52 -17.10 -5.95 2.74
C TYR A 52 -15.84 -5.07 2.79
N LEU A 53 -14.84 -5.37 1.97
CA LEU A 53 -13.62 -4.54 1.89
C LEU A 53 -13.91 -3.15 1.32
N GLN A 54 -14.75 -3.07 0.29
CA GLN A 54 -15.12 -1.80 -0.33
C GLN A 54 -15.92 -0.89 0.60
N SER A 55 -16.80 -1.45 1.44
CA SER A 55 -17.55 -0.67 2.43
C SER A 55 -16.68 -0.07 3.55
N ARG A 56 -15.46 -0.59 3.74
CA ARG A 56 -14.54 -0.20 4.84
C ARG A 56 -13.26 0.48 4.38
N SER A 57 -13.08 0.65 3.08
CA SER A 57 -11.86 1.22 2.51
C SER A 57 -12.19 2.22 1.42
N VAL A 58 -11.61 3.40 1.50
CA VAL A 58 -11.69 4.41 0.44
C VAL A 58 -10.52 4.20 -0.54
N GLY A 59 -10.78 4.39 -1.83
CA GLY A 59 -9.77 4.32 -2.89
C GLY A 59 -9.22 2.91 -3.13
N GLU A 60 -7.91 2.78 -3.27
CA GLU A 60 -7.25 1.52 -3.65
C GLU A 60 -7.06 0.51 -2.50
N GLY A 61 -7.45 0.85 -1.28
CA GLY A 61 -7.23 0.02 -0.08
C GLY A 61 -7.86 -1.37 -0.21
N ALA A 62 -9.15 -1.44 -0.55
CA ALA A 62 -9.88 -2.70 -0.74
C ALA A 62 -9.21 -3.58 -1.81
N LYS A 63 -8.90 -3.02 -2.97
CA LYS A 63 -8.22 -3.71 -4.07
C LYS A 63 -6.86 -4.26 -3.65
N SER A 64 -6.07 -3.46 -2.94
CA SER A 64 -4.76 -3.84 -2.44
C SER A 64 -4.84 -5.02 -1.47
N ILE A 65 -5.78 -4.99 -0.51
CA ILE A 65 -6.01 -6.07 0.46
C ILE A 65 -6.45 -7.34 -0.27
N TYR A 66 -7.43 -7.24 -1.17
CA TYR A 66 -7.94 -8.39 -1.92
C TYR A 66 -6.86 -9.05 -2.78
N GLN A 67 -6.00 -8.27 -3.44
CA GLN A 67 -4.88 -8.80 -4.22
C GLN A 67 -3.89 -9.60 -3.36
N ARG A 68 -3.64 -9.19 -2.09
CA ARG A 68 -2.79 -9.94 -1.16
C ARG A 68 -3.47 -11.20 -0.68
N PHE A 69 -4.78 -11.15 -0.46
CA PHE A 69 -5.57 -12.35 -0.14
C PHE A 69 -5.54 -13.38 -1.28
N LYS A 70 -5.67 -12.95 -2.54
CA LYS A 70 -5.52 -13.84 -3.72
C LYS A 70 -4.18 -14.57 -3.75
N LYS A 71 -3.09 -14.00 -3.24
CA LYS A 71 -1.80 -14.69 -3.14
C LYS A 71 -1.88 -15.88 -2.18
N VAL A 72 -2.62 -15.75 -1.07
CA VAL A 72 -2.81 -16.84 -0.11
C VAL A 72 -3.64 -17.97 -0.73
N ILE A 73 -4.72 -17.63 -1.43
CA ILE A 73 -5.55 -18.62 -2.13
C ILE A 73 -4.74 -19.36 -3.20
N ARG A 74 -3.95 -18.62 -3.99
CA ARG A 74 -3.09 -19.23 -5.01
C ARG A 74 -2.09 -20.20 -4.40
N TYR A 75 -1.44 -19.82 -3.31
CA TYR A 75 -0.54 -20.71 -2.57
C TYR A 75 -1.27 -21.98 -2.07
N ALA A 76 -2.51 -21.85 -1.58
CA ALA A 76 -3.30 -22.99 -1.14
C ALA A 76 -3.60 -23.96 -2.30
N ILE A 77 -3.84 -23.44 -3.50
CA ILE A 77 -4.06 -24.26 -4.71
C ILE A 77 -2.75 -24.93 -5.15
N GLU A 78 -1.64 -24.19 -5.19
CA GLU A 78 -0.31 -24.72 -5.56
C GLU A 78 0.19 -25.84 -4.62
N HIS A 79 -0.37 -25.92 -3.41
CA HIS A 79 -0.03 -26.95 -2.42
C HIS A 79 -1.17 -27.95 -2.15
N ASP A 80 -2.10 -28.09 -3.09
CA ASP A 80 -3.20 -29.05 -3.05
C ASP A 80 -4.11 -28.95 -1.81
N VAL A 81 -4.09 -27.77 -1.12
CA VAL A 81 -5.01 -27.49 0.00
C VAL A 81 -6.40 -27.10 -0.52
N MET A 82 -6.46 -26.55 -1.73
CA MET A 82 -7.69 -26.17 -2.42
C MET A 82 -7.68 -26.69 -3.87
N LEU A 83 -8.78 -27.32 -4.31
CA LEU A 83 -8.92 -27.85 -5.66
C LEU A 83 -9.41 -26.81 -6.68
N LYS A 84 -10.12 -25.79 -6.23
CA LYS A 84 -10.72 -24.76 -7.09
C LYS A 84 -10.33 -23.38 -6.61
N ASP A 85 -10.17 -22.44 -7.55
CA ASP A 85 -9.91 -21.04 -7.22
C ASP A 85 -11.23 -20.27 -7.04
N PRO A 86 -11.63 -19.94 -5.80
CA PRO A 86 -12.85 -19.19 -5.52
C PRO A 86 -12.72 -17.71 -5.94
N CYS A 87 -11.49 -17.24 -6.18
CA CYS A 87 -11.21 -15.88 -6.61
C CYS A 87 -11.22 -15.71 -8.13
N LYS A 88 -11.43 -16.82 -8.89
CA LYS A 88 -11.54 -16.76 -10.34
C LYS A 88 -12.72 -15.84 -10.72
N ASP A 89 -12.47 -14.92 -11.63
CA ASP A 89 -13.45 -13.93 -12.13
C ASP A 89 -14.00 -12.95 -11.08
N VAL A 90 -13.54 -13.01 -9.82
CA VAL A 90 -13.89 -12.02 -8.79
C VAL A 90 -12.86 -10.90 -8.80
N THR A 91 -13.34 -9.69 -9.07
CA THR A 91 -12.50 -8.49 -9.15
C THR A 91 -12.96 -7.43 -8.17
N CYS A 92 -12.01 -6.78 -7.49
CA CYS A 92 -12.26 -5.60 -6.69
C CYS A 92 -12.03 -4.35 -7.56
N LYS A 93 -13.11 -3.76 -8.06
CA LYS A 93 -13.04 -2.52 -8.84
C LYS A 93 -12.81 -1.35 -7.91
N VAL A 94 -12.07 -0.36 -8.37
CA VAL A 94 -11.85 0.92 -7.69
C VAL A 94 -12.54 1.99 -8.52
N ASP A 95 -13.31 2.82 -7.84
CA ASP A 95 -13.86 4.00 -8.50
C ASP A 95 -12.72 5.01 -8.71
N SER A 96 -12.34 5.20 -9.97
CA SER A 96 -11.28 6.14 -10.35
C SER A 96 -11.64 7.60 -10.06
N GLN A 97 -12.93 7.93 -9.98
CA GLN A 97 -13.37 9.28 -9.65
C GLN A 97 -13.12 9.62 -8.17
N MET A 98 -13.13 8.61 -7.29
CA MET A 98 -12.77 8.77 -5.87
C MET A 98 -11.25 8.89 -5.62
N LEU A 99 -10.43 8.70 -6.63
CA LEU A 99 -8.97 8.81 -6.56
C LEU A 99 -8.45 10.22 -6.87
N ARG A 100 -9.30 11.24 -6.90
CA ARG A 100 -8.84 12.63 -7.00
C ARG A 100 -7.89 12.92 -5.85
N LYS A 101 -6.64 13.11 -6.20
CA LYS A 101 -5.63 13.58 -5.25
C LYS A 101 -5.74 15.10 -5.19
N ASP A 102 -6.04 15.60 -4.01
CA ASP A 102 -5.89 17.03 -3.76
C ASP A 102 -4.41 17.38 -3.81
N VAL A 103 -4.07 18.36 -4.60
CA VAL A 103 -2.71 18.89 -4.75
C VAL A 103 -2.70 20.30 -4.19
N LEU A 104 -1.65 20.62 -3.44
CA LEU A 104 -1.49 21.98 -2.91
C LEU A 104 -1.31 22.96 -4.07
N SER A 105 -2.02 24.10 -4.02
CA SER A 105 -1.80 25.20 -4.93
C SER A 105 -0.49 25.93 -4.62
N PRO A 106 0.08 26.70 -5.55
CA PRO A 106 1.27 27.52 -5.29
C PRO A 106 1.09 28.46 -4.08
N GLU A 107 -0.11 29.02 -3.91
CA GLU A 107 -0.44 29.93 -2.80
C GLU A 107 -0.50 29.18 -1.47
N GLU A 108 -1.03 27.96 -1.46
CA GLU A 108 -1.04 27.10 -0.27
C GLU A 108 0.37 26.67 0.10
N ILE A 109 1.23 26.35 -0.88
CA ILE A 109 2.66 26.07 -0.65
C ILE A 109 3.36 27.28 -0.02
N GLN A 110 3.12 28.50 -0.53
CA GLN A 110 3.68 29.72 0.05
C GLN A 110 3.22 29.95 1.49
N LYS A 111 1.93 29.79 1.77
CA LYS A 111 1.38 29.87 3.13
C LYS A 111 2.02 28.83 4.06
N LEU A 112 2.18 27.60 3.59
CA LEU A 112 2.82 26.53 4.34
C LEU A 112 4.29 26.87 4.65
N MET A 113 5.00 27.47 3.70
CA MET A 113 6.38 27.92 3.88
C MET A 113 6.51 29.11 4.83
N ALA A 114 5.51 29.95 4.94
CA ALA A 114 5.48 31.08 5.86
C ALA A 114 4.97 30.70 7.27
N CYS A 115 4.26 29.58 7.40
CA CYS A 115 3.69 29.14 8.68
C CYS A 115 4.78 28.54 9.57
N HIS A 116 4.84 28.96 10.83
CA HIS A 116 5.68 28.41 11.89
C HIS A 116 4.80 28.02 13.08
N TYR A 117 5.21 26.98 13.81
CA TYR A 117 4.52 26.51 15.01
C TYR A 117 5.53 26.22 16.13
N ASP A 118 5.05 26.26 17.37
CA ASP A 118 5.89 26.00 18.53
C ASP A 118 6.48 24.59 18.50
N ASN A 119 7.76 24.46 18.84
CA ASN A 119 8.53 23.20 18.79
C ASN A 119 8.72 22.62 17.38
N GLU A 120 8.70 23.44 16.35
CA GLU A 120 8.98 23.01 14.99
C GLU A 120 10.37 22.38 14.85
N ASN A 121 10.42 21.19 14.23
CA ASN A 121 11.69 20.57 13.84
C ASN A 121 12.17 21.15 12.50
N HIS A 122 13.10 22.08 12.57
CA HIS A 122 13.64 22.75 11.37
C HIS A 122 14.27 21.80 10.34
N THR A 123 14.82 20.67 10.77
CA THR A 123 15.41 19.69 9.84
C THR A 123 14.32 18.98 9.05
N ILE A 124 13.23 18.55 9.71
CA ILE A 124 12.09 17.94 9.04
C ILE A 124 11.45 18.92 8.07
N ARG A 125 11.29 20.18 8.50
CA ARG A 125 10.74 21.24 7.64
C ARG A 125 11.57 21.45 6.38
N ARG A 126 12.90 21.59 6.51
CA ARG A 126 13.81 21.74 5.35
C ARG A 126 13.72 20.55 4.41
N ALA A 127 13.71 19.32 4.95
CA ALA A 127 13.57 18.10 4.16
C ALA A 127 12.23 18.07 3.41
N PHE A 128 11.14 18.50 4.05
CA PHE A 128 9.81 18.58 3.42
C PHE A 128 9.78 19.59 2.28
N ILE A 129 10.30 20.81 2.51
CA ILE A 129 10.40 21.86 1.48
C ILE A 129 11.26 21.38 0.32
N PHE A 130 12.39 20.73 0.61
CA PHE A 130 13.25 20.15 -0.42
C PHE A 130 12.52 19.09 -1.25
N CYS A 131 11.74 18.22 -0.61
CA CYS A 131 10.89 17.25 -1.31
C CYS A 131 9.86 17.91 -2.23
N LEU A 132 9.25 19.03 -1.80
CA LEU A 132 8.29 19.78 -2.61
C LEU A 132 8.91 20.31 -3.91
N TYR A 133 10.10 20.89 -3.82
CA TYR A 133 10.77 21.46 -4.99
C TYR A 133 11.37 20.40 -5.92
N CYS A 134 11.94 19.33 -5.36
CA CYS A 134 12.62 18.31 -6.13
C CYS A 134 11.73 17.11 -6.52
N GLY A 135 10.46 17.07 -6.09
CA GLY A 135 9.57 15.95 -6.35
C GLY A 135 10.06 14.61 -5.78
N LEU A 136 10.93 14.65 -4.76
CA LEU A 136 11.55 13.46 -4.18
C LEU A 136 10.67 12.80 -3.12
N ARG A 137 10.83 11.48 -2.99
CA ARG A 137 10.22 10.75 -1.88
C ARG A 137 11.06 10.90 -0.62
N PHE A 138 10.42 10.87 0.54
CA PHE A 138 11.11 10.93 1.83
C PHE A 138 12.23 9.87 1.95
N CYS A 139 11.99 8.64 1.49
CA CYS A 139 13.00 7.58 1.53
C CYS A 139 14.27 7.91 0.73
N ASP A 140 14.13 8.66 -0.35
CA ASP A 140 15.27 9.04 -1.18
C ASP A 140 16.03 10.24 -0.55
N VAL A 141 15.29 11.18 0.05
CA VAL A 141 15.89 12.36 0.75
C VAL A 141 16.62 11.96 2.03
N LYS A 142 16.12 10.96 2.75
CA LYS A 142 16.73 10.48 4.00
C LYS A 142 18.20 10.07 3.83
N ASP A 143 18.52 9.49 2.70
CA ASP A 143 19.84 8.93 2.42
C ASP A 143 20.74 9.88 1.59
N LEU A 144 20.23 11.09 1.27
CA LEU A 144 21.00 12.09 0.52
C LEU A 144 22.14 12.67 1.37
N THR A 145 23.26 12.87 0.70
CA THR A 145 24.45 13.53 1.25
C THR A 145 24.93 14.61 0.28
N TYR A 146 25.81 15.50 0.72
CA TYR A 146 26.43 16.51 -0.15
C TYR A 146 27.21 15.91 -1.32
N LYS A 147 27.64 14.65 -1.25
CA LYS A 147 28.29 13.93 -2.35
C LYS A 147 27.35 13.68 -3.54
N ASN A 148 26.05 13.73 -3.32
CA ASN A 148 25.04 13.59 -4.35
C ASN A 148 24.82 14.88 -5.16
N VAL A 149 25.38 16.00 -4.71
CA VAL A 149 25.23 17.32 -5.36
C VAL A 149 26.41 17.57 -6.28
N ASP A 150 26.14 17.64 -7.57
CA ASP A 150 27.08 18.11 -8.57
C ASP A 150 26.93 19.64 -8.71
N TYR A 151 27.73 20.36 -7.96
CA TYR A 151 27.68 21.84 -7.91
C TYR A 151 28.03 22.50 -9.24
N ALA A 152 28.93 21.89 -10.00
CA ALA A 152 29.37 22.46 -11.28
C ALA A 152 28.25 22.44 -12.32
N ASN A 153 27.49 21.35 -12.36
CA ASN A 153 26.39 21.18 -13.29
C ASN A 153 25.02 21.49 -12.68
N ARG A 154 24.95 21.86 -11.39
CA ARG A 154 23.71 22.12 -10.64
C ARG A 154 22.76 20.93 -10.68
N LEU A 155 23.30 19.74 -10.57
CA LEU A 155 22.53 18.47 -10.63
C LEU A 155 22.54 17.73 -9.30
N LEU A 156 21.44 17.06 -9.01
CA LEU A 156 21.33 16.12 -7.92
C LEU A 156 21.36 14.69 -8.50
N LYS A 157 22.36 13.89 -8.10
CA LYS A 157 22.57 12.54 -8.62
C LYS A 157 22.49 11.51 -7.49
N PHE A 158 21.55 10.57 -7.58
CA PHE A 158 21.41 9.49 -6.61
C PHE A 158 20.65 8.30 -7.21
N GLU A 159 20.76 7.15 -6.57
CA GLU A 159 19.99 5.95 -6.91
C GLU A 159 18.70 5.92 -6.10
N GLN A 160 17.55 5.80 -6.79
CA GLN A 160 16.26 5.73 -6.14
C GLN A 160 16.08 4.39 -5.41
N SER A 161 15.83 4.44 -4.10
CA SER A 161 15.67 3.26 -3.25
C SER A 161 14.54 2.32 -3.67
N LYS A 162 13.46 2.87 -4.23
CA LYS A 162 12.25 2.11 -4.58
C LYS A 162 12.28 1.52 -5.99
N THR A 163 12.84 2.23 -6.94
CA THR A 163 12.81 1.86 -8.37
C THR A 163 14.16 1.37 -8.87
N LYS A 164 15.23 1.52 -8.09
CA LYS A 164 16.62 1.21 -8.45
C LYS A 164 17.07 1.87 -9.76
N GLY A 165 16.43 2.98 -10.11
CA GLY A 165 16.81 3.81 -11.24
C GLY A 165 17.74 4.96 -10.82
N THR A 166 18.68 5.32 -11.66
CA THR A 166 19.50 6.55 -11.46
C THR A 166 18.63 7.76 -11.71
N PHE A 167 18.66 8.71 -10.78
CA PHE A 167 17.95 9.98 -10.88
C PHE A 167 18.95 11.11 -11.04
N SER A 168 18.68 11.99 -12.01
CA SER A 168 19.46 13.20 -12.23
C SER A 168 18.49 14.34 -12.49
N GLN A 169 18.52 15.37 -11.66
CA GLN A 169 17.67 16.57 -11.75
C GLN A 169 18.50 17.81 -11.43
#